data_6fef60ad0de60ef5b2b470a026228d95
#
_entry.id   6fef60ad0de60ef5b2b470a026228d95
#
_cell.length_a   1.000
_cell.length_b   1.000
_cell.length_c   1.000
_cell.angle_alpha   90.00
_cell.angle_beta   90.00
_cell.angle_gamma   90.00
#
_symmetry.space_group_name_H-M   'P 1'
#
loop_
_entity.id
_entity.type
_entity.pdbx_description
1 polymer ?
#
loop_
_entity_poly.entity_id
_entity_poly.type
_entity_poly.pdbx_seq_one_letter_code
_entity_poly.pdbx_strand_id
1 'polypeptide(L)'
;VKAKSFNPNDEYNFVGARGGIVSSWKPYLFDLAFQKYVAQKTFPKHNFEAYLLMADKTKRASINGLNQLFRIPNNGNPRTDIIRQVNSIEEIGNSILSEANVDSLINDIIDDKYKYYENLSFEKSITTFNKAYQQDSYLNWPTQFSACKNCEFKASPEQEKDGLLAGFKYCFSKQLNWKVSDFNKPNAMEIWNFRGKNLMEENRMLMEELTVEDFNIKLEVDRIAPTERQWIQVEKAVNRDNSIYVEKEALKQEMKNWKFPLHFIDFETSTVALPFTLGRKPYEQVAFQFSHHIYNDDGTIVHKSQYINNTAGEFPNFIFARALQAAIGNDQGTVFKFATHENTIINAIITQLEESKETDKDNLINFLKTISKSTKNQIKQWEGHRNMVDLCKVVKDYYFNPYTNGSNSIKAVLPASLSSSEFLKNKYVQPIGNLKLTSQNFPSSHIWLQMESDKIINPYKNLPPLFDNWNETELDDNISDIENIADGGAALTAYAKLQYVDMTSKERNEITQGLLKYCELDTLAMVMIYEHFKYDIINE
;
A
#
# COMPACT_ATOMS: atom_id res chain seq x y z
N VAL A 1 3.46 23.40 6.49
CA VAL A 1 2.66 22.76 5.41
C VAL A 1 2.51 21.29 5.75
N LYS A 2 1.30 20.80 5.86
CA LYS A 2 1.06 19.37 6.09
C LYS A 2 0.90 18.65 4.74
N ALA A 3 1.43 17.46 4.64
CA ALA A 3 1.40 16.66 3.41
C ALA A 3 0.03 16.00 3.15
N LYS A 4 -1.06 16.61 3.60
CA LYS A 4 -2.41 16.10 3.39
C LYS A 4 -3.12 16.86 2.29
N SER A 5 -3.73 16.12 1.36
CA SER A 5 -4.51 16.74 0.29
C SER A 5 -5.79 17.37 0.82
N PHE A 6 -6.11 18.53 0.30
CA PHE A 6 -7.31 19.28 0.63
C PHE A 6 -8.19 19.46 -0.61
N ASN A 7 -9.49 19.27 -0.45
CA ASN A 7 -10.48 19.59 -1.46
C ASN A 7 -11.46 20.60 -0.85
N PRO A 8 -11.45 21.86 -1.28
CA PRO A 8 -12.31 22.89 -0.72
C PRO A 8 -13.80 22.65 -0.98
N ASN A 9 -14.15 21.82 -1.95
CA ASN A 9 -15.56 21.44 -2.22
C ASN A 9 -16.10 20.43 -1.19
N ASP A 10 -15.24 19.77 -0.43
CA ASP A 10 -15.63 18.90 0.68
C ASP A 10 -15.92 19.70 1.96
N GLU A 11 -16.17 20.99 1.81
CA GLU A 11 -16.37 22.00 2.83
C GLU A 11 -16.00 21.55 4.24
N TYR A 12 -14.75 21.84 4.63
CA TYR A 12 -14.35 21.89 6.06
C TYR A 12 -14.91 20.76 6.95
N ASN A 13 -15.09 19.55 6.43
CA ASN A 13 -15.57 18.41 7.22
C ASN A 13 -14.46 17.88 8.16
N PHE A 14 -13.87 18.81 8.93
CA PHE A 14 -13.02 18.46 10.08
C PHE A 14 -13.86 17.80 11.19
N VAL A 15 -15.17 18.08 11.23
CA VAL A 15 -16.13 17.51 12.17
C VAL A 15 -17.12 16.64 11.40
N GLY A 16 -17.23 15.37 11.79
CA GLY A 16 -18.13 14.41 11.15
C GLY A 16 -19.59 14.61 11.58
N ALA A 17 -20.50 13.94 10.87
CA ALA A 17 -21.95 14.02 11.12
C ALA A 17 -22.38 13.66 12.56
N ARG A 18 -21.54 12.97 13.33
CA ARG A 18 -21.78 12.63 14.74
C ARG A 18 -21.21 13.68 15.72
N GLY A 19 -20.73 14.81 15.23
CA GLY A 19 -20.23 15.90 16.05
C GLY A 19 -18.79 15.73 16.57
N GLY A 20 -18.07 14.65 16.22
CA GLY A 20 -16.67 14.43 16.58
C GLY A 20 -15.70 14.84 15.47
N ILE A 21 -14.45 15.15 15.82
CA ILE A 21 -13.40 15.40 14.82
C ILE A 21 -13.17 14.13 14.01
N VAL A 22 -13.15 14.28 12.68
CA VAL A 22 -12.86 13.18 11.75
C VAL A 22 -11.47 12.60 12.05
N SER A 23 -11.38 11.28 12.18
CA SER A 23 -10.16 10.59 12.63
C SER A 23 -8.92 10.95 11.81
N SER A 24 -9.07 11.09 10.48
CA SER A 24 -7.97 11.46 9.59
C SER A 24 -7.44 12.88 9.78
N TRP A 25 -8.22 13.79 10.35
CA TRP A 25 -7.82 15.15 10.67
C TRP A 25 -7.35 15.33 12.11
N LYS A 26 -7.73 14.40 12.99
CA LYS A 26 -7.48 14.49 14.43
C LYS A 26 -6.00 14.76 14.77
N PRO A 27 -5.01 14.02 14.23
CA PRO A 27 -3.60 14.28 14.54
C PRO A 27 -3.15 15.71 14.18
N TYR A 28 -3.54 16.20 13.02
CA TYR A 28 -3.13 17.54 12.54
C TYR A 28 -3.74 18.67 13.36
N LEU A 29 -5.01 18.55 13.74
CA LEU A 29 -5.71 19.57 14.51
C LEU A 29 -5.22 19.62 15.96
N PHE A 30 -4.96 18.45 16.58
CA PHE A 30 -4.42 18.42 17.94
C PHE A 30 -2.95 18.85 17.99
N ASP A 31 -2.15 18.55 16.97
CA ASP A 31 -0.79 19.09 16.83
C ASP A 31 -0.82 20.63 16.74
N LEU A 32 -1.70 21.17 15.89
CA LEU A 32 -1.84 22.62 15.75
C LEU A 32 -2.36 23.28 17.02
N ALA A 33 -3.30 22.64 17.75
CA ALA A 33 -3.78 23.11 19.05
C ALA A 33 -2.63 23.16 20.08
N PHE A 34 -1.78 22.14 20.10
CA PHE A 34 -0.60 22.13 20.96
C PHE A 34 0.37 23.26 20.60
N GLN A 35 0.66 23.47 19.32
CA GLN A 35 1.53 24.55 18.85
C GLN A 35 0.97 25.93 19.23
N LYS A 36 -0.34 26.16 19.02
CA LYS A 36 -1.01 27.42 19.42
C LYS A 36 -0.94 27.63 20.93
N TYR A 37 -1.24 26.59 21.73
CA TYR A 37 -1.16 26.64 23.19
C TYR A 37 0.24 27.04 23.67
N VAL A 38 1.28 26.41 23.15
CA VAL A 38 2.67 26.75 23.48
C VAL A 38 3.00 28.19 23.09
N ALA A 39 2.62 28.63 21.90
CA ALA A 39 2.85 30.00 21.44
C ALA A 39 2.17 31.03 22.34
N GLN A 40 0.90 30.81 22.71
CA GLN A 40 0.14 31.68 23.61
C GLN A 40 0.75 31.76 25.03
N LYS A 41 1.23 30.63 25.57
CA LYS A 41 1.91 30.62 26.89
C LYS A 41 3.26 31.31 26.83
N THR A 42 3.98 31.18 25.71
CA THR A 42 5.30 31.81 25.54
C THR A 42 5.19 33.32 25.28
N PHE A 43 4.18 33.73 24.51
CA PHE A 43 3.98 35.13 24.11
C PHE A 43 2.57 35.63 24.47
N PRO A 44 2.27 35.81 25.76
CA PRO A 44 0.90 36.07 26.25
C PRO A 44 0.30 37.41 25.77
N LYS A 45 1.13 38.30 25.24
CA LYS A 45 0.70 39.62 24.70
C LYS A 45 0.36 39.57 23.20
N HIS A 46 0.57 38.42 22.55
CA HIS A 46 0.30 38.24 21.12
C HIS A 46 -1.00 37.46 20.94
N ASN A 47 -1.74 37.81 19.89
CA ASN A 47 -2.85 37.00 19.42
C ASN A 47 -2.38 36.07 18.32
N PHE A 48 -2.74 34.78 18.40
CA PHE A 48 -2.39 33.75 17.43
C PHE A 48 -3.65 33.20 16.77
N GLU A 49 -3.67 33.20 15.46
CA GLU A 49 -4.69 32.57 14.65
C GLU A 49 -4.14 31.31 14.01
N ALA A 50 -4.97 30.26 13.95
CA ALA A 50 -4.55 28.94 13.47
C ALA A 50 -5.09 28.66 12.07
N TYR A 51 -4.20 28.33 11.16
CA TYR A 51 -4.51 27.98 9.77
C TYR A 51 -3.86 26.66 9.40
N LEU A 52 -4.55 25.86 8.59
CA LEU A 52 -3.96 24.73 7.88
C LEU A 52 -3.68 25.13 6.44
N LEU A 53 -2.41 25.05 6.02
CA LEU A 53 -2.01 25.24 4.63
C LEU A 53 -1.81 23.87 3.99
N MET A 54 -2.56 23.59 2.93
CA MET A 54 -2.64 22.25 2.34
C MET A 54 -2.59 22.29 0.82
N ALA A 55 -2.06 21.24 0.19
CA ALA A 55 -2.17 21.06 -1.25
C ALA A 55 -3.64 20.80 -1.63
N ASP A 56 -4.13 21.57 -2.61
CA ASP A 56 -5.53 21.58 -3.02
C ASP A 56 -5.75 20.72 -4.27
N LYS A 57 -6.43 19.60 -4.09
CA LYS A 57 -6.73 18.65 -5.20
C LYS A 57 -7.61 19.22 -6.31
N THR A 58 -8.26 20.37 -6.11
CA THR A 58 -9.12 21.01 -7.12
C THR A 58 -8.37 21.99 -7.97
N LYS A 59 -7.25 22.54 -7.47
CA LYS A 59 -6.41 23.49 -8.18
C LYS A 59 -5.55 22.79 -9.24
N ARG A 60 -5.20 23.52 -10.27
CA ARG A 60 -4.40 23.02 -11.39
C ARG A 60 -3.12 23.83 -11.53
N ALA A 61 -2.02 23.13 -11.81
CA ALA A 61 -0.77 23.78 -12.18
C ALA A 61 -0.97 24.67 -13.40
N SER A 62 -0.52 25.90 -13.36
CA SER A 62 -0.58 26.87 -14.46
C SER A 62 0.70 26.92 -15.30
N ILE A 63 1.69 26.06 -14.96
CA ILE A 63 2.97 25.93 -15.66
C ILE A 63 3.29 24.46 -15.91
N ASN A 64 4.21 24.21 -16.82
CA ASN A 64 4.82 22.88 -16.99
C ASN A 64 6.03 22.75 -16.05
N GLY A 65 6.29 21.52 -15.59
CA GLY A 65 7.48 21.20 -14.83
C GLY A 65 7.52 21.81 -13.42
N LEU A 66 6.37 22.12 -12.82
CA LEU A 66 6.34 22.67 -11.45
C LEU A 66 7.14 21.80 -10.47
N ASN A 67 7.06 20.49 -10.58
CA ASN A 67 7.83 19.56 -9.76
C ASN A 67 9.35 19.65 -9.97
N GLN A 68 9.80 20.11 -11.15
CA GLN A 68 11.23 20.23 -11.48
C GLN A 68 11.88 21.53 -10.96
N LEU A 69 11.06 22.47 -10.51
CA LEU A 69 11.55 23.73 -9.92
C LEU A 69 12.12 23.55 -8.52
N PHE A 70 11.91 22.39 -7.91
CA PHE A 70 12.36 22.06 -6.55
C PHE A 70 13.09 20.71 -6.61
N ARG A 71 14.43 20.77 -6.56
CA ARG A 71 15.29 19.59 -6.69
C ARG A 71 15.99 19.30 -5.37
N ILE A 72 16.32 18.04 -5.17
CA ILE A 72 17.13 17.58 -4.03
C ILE A 72 18.53 17.28 -4.60
N PRO A 73 19.61 17.87 -4.04
CA PRO A 73 20.96 17.55 -4.49
C PRO A 73 21.29 16.09 -4.25
N ASN A 74 22.19 15.51 -5.07
CA ASN A 74 22.67 14.17 -4.84
C ASN A 74 23.30 14.04 -3.44
N ASN A 75 22.91 13.04 -2.67
CA ASN A 75 23.26 12.87 -1.24
C ASN A 75 22.78 13.98 -0.30
N GLY A 76 21.87 14.88 -0.73
CA GLY A 76 21.24 15.87 0.11
C GLY A 76 20.16 15.27 1.01
N ASN A 77 19.91 15.91 2.16
CA ASN A 77 18.79 15.55 3.01
C ASN A 77 17.48 16.01 2.37
N PRO A 78 16.54 15.09 2.04
CA PRO A 78 15.28 15.45 1.35
C PRO A 78 14.35 16.35 2.18
N ARG A 79 14.61 16.51 3.49
CA ARG A 79 13.80 17.38 4.36
C ARG A 79 14.33 18.81 4.44
N THR A 80 15.61 19.02 4.18
CA THR A 80 16.28 20.33 4.40
C THR A 80 16.97 20.86 3.16
N ASP A 81 17.49 20.01 2.29
CA ASP A 81 18.38 20.39 1.21
C ASP A 81 17.59 20.48 -0.11
N ILE A 82 16.92 21.60 -0.32
CA ILE A 82 16.13 21.84 -1.53
C ILE A 82 16.79 22.94 -2.35
N ILE A 83 17.18 22.61 -3.57
CA ILE A 83 17.62 23.57 -4.58
C ILE A 83 16.39 24.12 -5.29
N ARG A 84 16.19 25.42 -5.19
CA ARG A 84 15.15 26.14 -5.94
C ARG A 84 15.73 26.58 -7.27
N GLN A 85 15.09 26.20 -8.36
CA GLN A 85 15.44 26.60 -9.72
C GLN A 85 14.50 27.72 -10.21
N VAL A 86 14.19 28.68 -9.31
CA VAL A 86 13.35 29.84 -9.58
C VAL A 86 13.95 31.09 -8.98
N ASN A 87 13.82 32.21 -9.68
CA ASN A 87 14.29 33.54 -9.24
C ASN A 87 13.17 34.38 -8.64
N SER A 88 11.91 34.08 -8.99
CA SER A 88 10.76 34.83 -8.48
C SER A 88 9.55 33.89 -8.25
N ILE A 89 8.55 34.39 -7.49
CA ILE A 89 7.34 33.64 -7.17
C ILE A 89 6.44 33.47 -8.40
N GLU A 90 6.52 34.37 -9.34
CA GLU A 90 5.72 34.35 -10.58
C GLU A 90 6.10 33.15 -11.45
N GLU A 91 7.35 32.71 -11.41
CA GLU A 91 7.84 31.53 -12.14
C GLU A 91 7.21 30.21 -11.67
N ILE A 92 6.67 30.17 -10.44
CA ILE A 92 5.99 29.00 -9.89
C ILE A 92 4.54 28.90 -10.44
N GLY A 93 4.04 29.98 -11.03
CA GLY A 93 2.66 30.07 -11.49
C GLY A 93 1.66 30.25 -10.33
N ASN A 94 0.40 29.91 -10.58
CA ASN A 94 -0.66 30.04 -9.60
C ASN A 94 -0.47 29.07 -8.44
N SER A 95 -0.76 29.52 -7.21
CA SER A 95 -0.68 28.68 -6.03
C SER A 95 -1.62 27.47 -6.13
N ILE A 96 -1.06 26.29 -5.92
CA ILE A 96 -1.79 25.02 -5.78
C ILE A 96 -2.14 24.71 -4.31
N LEU A 97 -1.84 25.64 -3.39
CA LEU A 97 -2.15 25.53 -1.98
C LEU A 97 -3.44 26.29 -1.64
N SER A 98 -4.13 25.81 -0.63
CA SER A 98 -5.27 26.48 -0.01
C SER A 98 -5.10 26.56 1.50
N GLU A 99 -5.52 27.68 2.07
CA GLU A 99 -5.53 27.91 3.50
C GLU A 99 -6.93 27.67 4.06
N ALA A 100 -7.01 26.93 5.16
CA ALA A 100 -8.23 26.77 5.93
C ALA A 100 -8.03 27.44 7.31
N ASN A 101 -8.85 28.45 7.62
CA ASN A 101 -8.90 28.98 8.97
C ASN A 101 -9.58 27.96 9.88
N VAL A 102 -8.85 27.43 10.84
CA VAL A 102 -9.34 26.45 11.82
C VAL A 102 -9.31 26.99 13.25
N ASP A 103 -9.15 28.30 13.41
CA ASP A 103 -8.91 28.91 14.70
C ASP A 103 -9.99 28.63 15.73
N SER A 104 -11.27 28.74 15.34
CA SER A 104 -12.41 28.41 16.22
C SER A 104 -12.36 26.94 16.66
N LEU A 105 -12.07 26.03 15.75
CA LEU A 105 -11.98 24.60 16.05
C LEU A 105 -10.80 24.28 16.98
N ILE A 106 -9.67 24.98 16.79
CA ILE A 106 -8.49 24.85 17.64
C ILE A 106 -8.78 25.36 19.06
N ASN A 107 -9.50 26.49 19.19
CA ASN A 107 -9.94 26.98 20.49
C ASN A 107 -10.90 25.97 21.16
N ASP A 108 -11.86 25.41 20.41
CA ASP A 108 -12.75 24.36 20.91
C ASP A 108 -11.97 23.12 21.43
N ILE A 109 -10.84 22.77 20.83
CA ILE A 109 -9.96 21.70 21.31
C ILE A 109 -9.26 22.10 22.61
N ILE A 110 -8.68 23.30 22.67
CA ILE A 110 -7.99 23.81 23.86
C ILE A 110 -8.98 23.94 25.04
N ASP A 111 -10.22 24.30 24.77
CA ASP A 111 -11.31 24.47 25.75
C ASP A 111 -12.04 23.13 26.06
N ASP A 112 -11.47 22.00 25.68
CA ASP A 112 -11.99 20.65 25.99
C ASP A 112 -13.33 20.26 25.35
N LYS A 113 -13.85 20.97 24.36
CA LYS A 113 -15.03 20.57 23.61
C LYS A 113 -14.78 19.31 22.79
N TYR A 114 -13.54 19.18 22.26
CA TYR A 114 -13.06 17.97 21.62
C TYR A 114 -11.85 17.44 22.38
N LYS A 115 -11.92 16.18 22.82
CA LYS A 115 -10.84 15.55 23.58
C LYS A 115 -10.10 14.57 22.72
N TYR A 116 -8.78 14.54 22.87
CA TYR A 116 -7.97 13.47 22.27
C TYR A 116 -8.20 12.17 23.02
N TYR A 117 -8.22 12.26 24.35
CA TYR A 117 -8.48 11.17 25.29
C TYR A 117 -9.70 11.50 26.14
N GLU A 118 -10.66 10.60 26.21
CA GLU A 118 -11.97 10.88 26.84
C GLU A 118 -11.88 11.34 28.28
N ASN A 119 -10.89 10.84 29.03
CA ASN A 119 -10.73 11.07 30.46
C ASN A 119 -9.77 12.20 30.84
N LEU A 120 -9.15 12.86 29.86
CA LEU A 120 -8.18 13.92 30.13
C LEU A 120 -8.57 15.20 29.39
N SER A 121 -8.49 16.34 30.11
CA SER A 121 -8.50 17.66 29.47
C SER A 121 -7.25 17.87 28.63
N PHE A 122 -7.31 18.81 27.69
CA PHE A 122 -6.18 19.15 26.82
C PHE A 122 -4.91 19.50 27.63
N GLU A 123 -5.04 20.44 28.56
CA GLU A 123 -3.92 20.88 29.42
C GLU A 123 -3.42 19.77 30.34
N LYS A 124 -4.34 18.97 30.89
CA LYS A 124 -3.97 17.81 31.73
C LYS A 124 -3.24 16.75 30.91
N SER A 125 -3.58 16.53 29.66
CA SER A 125 -2.87 15.64 28.75
C SER A 125 -1.43 16.06 28.58
N ILE A 126 -1.20 17.36 28.28
CA ILE A 126 0.14 17.93 28.12
C ILE A 126 0.99 17.74 29.38
N THR A 127 0.43 18.12 30.54
CA THR A 127 1.15 18.02 31.82
C THR A 127 1.44 16.58 32.21
N THR A 128 0.53 15.64 31.93
CA THR A 128 0.70 14.22 32.21
C THR A 128 1.82 13.62 31.36
N PHE A 129 1.82 13.88 30.05
CA PHE A 129 2.87 13.37 29.15
C PHE A 129 4.22 14.01 29.42
N ASN A 130 4.26 15.34 29.65
CA ASN A 130 5.50 16.02 30.01
C ASN A 130 6.13 15.46 31.29
N LYS A 131 5.30 15.23 32.32
CA LYS A 131 5.77 14.64 33.57
C LYS A 131 6.29 13.22 33.38
N ALA A 132 5.58 12.39 32.62
CA ALA A 132 6.00 11.03 32.33
C ALA A 132 7.34 10.99 31.56
N TYR A 133 7.49 11.89 30.57
CA TYR A 133 8.74 12.03 29.80
C TYR A 133 9.91 12.46 30.69
N GLN A 134 9.72 13.49 31.54
CA GLN A 134 10.76 13.97 32.45
C GLN A 134 11.18 12.96 33.49
N GLN A 135 10.26 12.10 33.93
CA GLN A 135 10.50 11.09 34.97
C GLN A 135 10.85 9.71 34.41
N ASP A 136 10.93 9.59 33.09
CA ASP A 136 11.08 8.29 32.41
C ASP A 136 10.12 7.24 32.97
N SER A 137 8.85 7.63 33.15
CA SER A 137 7.86 6.81 33.81
C SER A 137 6.84 6.23 32.81
N TYR A 138 6.50 4.97 33.01
CA TYR A 138 5.47 4.30 32.23
C TYR A 138 4.09 4.89 32.54
N LEU A 139 3.37 5.29 31.50
CA LEU A 139 1.96 5.64 31.56
C LEU A 139 1.11 4.39 31.28
N ASN A 140 0.26 4.01 32.23
CA ASN A 140 -0.71 2.95 32.01
C ASN A 140 -1.84 3.47 31.12
N TRP A 141 -1.58 3.42 29.81
CA TRP A 141 -2.49 3.95 28.80
C TRP A 141 -3.40 2.84 28.26
N PRO A 142 -4.71 3.06 28.06
CA PRO A 142 -5.59 2.05 27.50
C PRO A 142 -5.08 1.59 26.12
N THR A 143 -4.81 0.30 25.99
CA THR A 143 -4.48 -0.31 24.71
C THR A 143 -5.71 -0.34 23.80
N GLN A 144 -5.50 -0.14 22.50
CA GLN A 144 -6.54 -0.27 21.49
C GLN A 144 -6.08 -1.26 20.44
N PHE A 145 -6.90 -2.25 20.12
CA PHE A 145 -6.55 -3.33 19.23
C PHE A 145 -5.96 -2.84 17.89
N SER A 146 -6.61 -1.88 17.23
CA SER A 146 -6.14 -1.34 15.95
C SER A 146 -4.81 -0.59 16.04
N ALA A 147 -4.60 0.19 17.10
CA ALA A 147 -3.35 0.91 17.33
C ALA A 147 -2.20 -0.05 17.68
N CYS A 148 -2.46 -1.06 18.55
CA CYS A 148 -1.45 -2.04 18.92
C CYS A 148 -1.07 -2.98 17.78
N LYS A 149 -1.98 -3.27 16.85
CA LYS A 149 -1.66 -4.04 15.64
C LYS A 149 -0.54 -3.37 14.84
N ASN A 150 -0.58 -2.04 14.72
CA ASN A 150 0.39 -1.21 13.99
C ASN A 150 1.32 -0.44 14.95
N CYS A 151 1.67 -1.03 16.09
CA CYS A 151 2.50 -0.37 17.10
C CYS A 151 3.91 -0.07 16.54
N GLU A 152 4.30 1.19 16.57
CA GLU A 152 5.63 1.67 16.14
C GLU A 152 6.75 1.29 17.12
N PHE A 153 6.40 0.91 18.35
CA PHE A 153 7.36 0.53 19.40
C PHE A 153 7.67 -0.97 19.41
N LYS A 154 7.57 -1.65 18.27
CA LYS A 154 8.08 -3.01 18.10
C LYS A 154 9.57 -2.94 17.80
N ALA A 155 10.38 -3.73 18.50
CA ALA A 155 11.78 -3.89 18.16
C ALA A 155 12.00 -5.21 17.42
N SER A 156 12.92 -5.22 16.44
CA SER A 156 13.37 -6.47 15.82
C SER A 156 14.23 -7.29 16.81
N PRO A 157 14.40 -8.61 16.57
CA PRO A 157 15.29 -9.42 17.40
C PRO A 157 16.73 -8.89 17.45
N GLU A 158 17.22 -8.30 16.34
CA GLU A 158 18.54 -7.68 16.25
C GLU A 158 18.60 -6.42 17.12
N GLN A 159 17.61 -5.55 17.05
CA GLN A 159 17.51 -4.35 17.86
C GLN A 159 17.41 -4.68 19.36
N GLU A 160 16.65 -5.71 19.74
CA GLU A 160 16.60 -6.16 21.14
C GLU A 160 17.95 -6.72 21.61
N LYS A 161 18.67 -7.44 20.72
CA LYS A 161 20.02 -7.94 21.00
C LYS A 161 21.03 -6.82 21.19
N ASP A 162 20.86 -5.71 20.48
CA ASP A 162 21.65 -4.49 20.62
C ASP A 162 21.23 -3.64 21.84
N GLY A 163 20.28 -4.12 22.65
CA GLY A 163 19.85 -3.50 23.90
C GLY A 163 18.64 -2.57 23.80
N LEU A 164 17.96 -2.51 22.65
CA LEU A 164 16.74 -1.71 22.51
C LEU A 164 15.57 -2.37 23.25
N LEU A 165 14.86 -1.59 24.07
CA LEU A 165 13.66 -2.05 24.74
C LEU A 165 12.46 -2.05 23.76
N ALA A 166 11.87 -3.22 23.52
CA ALA A 166 10.64 -3.33 22.76
C ALA A 166 9.45 -2.78 23.56
N GLY A 167 9.04 -1.56 23.31
CA GLY A 167 7.93 -0.90 24.02
C GLY A 167 6.62 -1.67 23.89
N PHE A 168 6.36 -2.33 22.75
CA PHE A 168 5.23 -3.24 22.56
C PHE A 168 5.23 -4.36 23.62
N LYS A 169 6.34 -5.09 23.77
CA LYS A 169 6.46 -6.18 24.74
C LYS A 169 6.32 -5.67 26.17
N TYR A 170 6.95 -4.53 26.47
CA TYR A 170 6.83 -3.90 27.79
C TYR A 170 5.38 -3.52 28.12
N CYS A 171 4.67 -2.88 27.18
CA CYS A 171 3.28 -2.50 27.33
C CYS A 171 2.36 -3.70 27.58
N PHE A 172 2.47 -4.76 26.77
CA PHE A 172 1.65 -5.97 26.89
C PHE A 172 1.94 -6.74 28.19
N SER A 173 3.20 -6.80 28.62
CA SER A 173 3.55 -7.40 29.91
C SER A 173 2.93 -6.64 31.09
N LYS A 174 2.81 -5.31 31.01
CA LYS A 174 2.21 -4.48 32.08
C LYS A 174 0.68 -4.51 32.07
N GLN A 175 0.06 -4.50 30.91
CA GLN A 175 -1.39 -4.35 30.79
C GLN A 175 -2.13 -5.68 30.66
N LEU A 176 -1.55 -6.66 29.97
CA LEU A 176 -2.17 -7.95 29.71
C LEU A 176 -1.49 -9.09 30.48
N ASN A 177 -0.49 -8.77 31.33
CA ASN A 177 0.30 -9.75 32.10
C ASN A 177 0.98 -10.82 31.20
N TRP A 178 1.28 -10.49 29.94
CA TRP A 178 1.95 -11.40 29.03
C TRP A 178 3.35 -11.73 29.53
N LYS A 179 3.66 -13.03 29.49
CA LYS A 179 4.99 -13.59 29.79
C LYS A 179 5.81 -13.61 28.49
N VAL A 180 7.12 -13.75 28.60
CA VAL A 180 8.02 -13.87 27.45
C VAL A 180 7.57 -14.96 26.46
N SER A 181 7.05 -16.09 26.98
CA SER A 181 6.52 -17.18 26.13
C SER A 181 5.31 -16.79 25.30
N ASP A 182 4.49 -15.84 25.76
CA ASP A 182 3.24 -15.49 25.09
C ASP A 182 3.49 -14.66 23.82
N PHE A 183 4.60 -13.92 23.76
CA PHE A 183 5.02 -13.19 22.56
C PHE A 183 5.44 -14.10 21.40
N ASN A 184 5.65 -15.38 21.65
CA ASN A 184 5.96 -16.38 20.62
C ASN A 184 4.73 -17.21 20.19
N LYS A 185 3.56 -16.93 20.76
CA LYS A 185 2.31 -17.60 20.42
C LYS A 185 1.53 -16.81 19.39
N PRO A 186 0.76 -17.49 18.52
CA PRO A 186 -0.18 -16.81 17.62
C PRO A 186 -1.18 -15.97 18.41
N ASN A 187 -1.44 -14.75 17.96
CA ASN A 187 -2.31 -13.81 18.65
C ASN A 187 -3.34 -13.17 17.72
N ALA A 188 -4.37 -12.59 18.31
CA ALA A 188 -5.52 -12.03 17.57
C ALA A 188 -5.17 -10.91 16.59
N MET A 189 -4.06 -10.19 16.81
CA MET A 189 -3.62 -9.11 15.91
C MET A 189 -3.09 -9.63 14.57
N GLU A 190 -2.67 -10.90 14.50
CA GLU A 190 -2.19 -11.54 13.27
C GLU A 190 -3.35 -12.02 12.39
N ILE A 191 -4.59 -12.06 12.92
CA ILE A 191 -5.74 -12.52 12.17
C ILE A 191 -6.10 -11.48 11.10
N TRP A 192 -6.23 -11.97 9.86
CA TRP A 192 -6.57 -11.14 8.72
C TRP A 192 -7.89 -10.38 8.92
N ASN A 193 -7.87 -9.05 8.69
CA ASN A 193 -9.05 -8.17 8.74
C ASN A 193 -9.92 -8.30 10.01
N PHE A 194 -9.34 -8.81 11.09
CA PHE A 194 -10.03 -8.98 12.35
C PHE A 194 -9.94 -7.70 13.18
N ARG A 195 -11.02 -7.33 13.85
CA ARG A 195 -11.10 -6.07 14.61
C ARG A 195 -10.91 -6.22 16.12
N GLY A 196 -10.97 -7.44 16.64
CA GLY A 196 -10.68 -7.79 18.03
C GLY A 196 -11.43 -6.97 19.08
N LYS A 197 -12.69 -6.64 18.83
CA LYS A 197 -13.48 -5.80 19.73
C LYS A 197 -13.57 -6.46 21.11
N ASN A 198 -13.24 -5.72 22.16
CA ASN A 198 -13.24 -6.10 23.57
C ASN A 198 -12.18 -7.15 23.99
N LEU A 199 -11.47 -7.82 23.10
CA LEU A 199 -10.50 -8.87 23.48
C LEU A 199 -9.40 -8.37 24.40
N MET A 200 -8.96 -7.12 24.23
CA MET A 200 -7.94 -6.54 25.13
C MET A 200 -8.49 -6.28 26.54
N GLU A 201 -9.75 -5.82 26.65
CA GLU A 201 -10.41 -5.59 27.93
C GLU A 201 -10.66 -6.91 28.66
N GLU A 202 -10.95 -7.98 27.89
CA GLU A 202 -11.18 -9.33 28.40
C GLU A 202 -9.87 -10.11 28.62
N ASN A 203 -8.72 -9.53 28.26
CA ASN A 203 -7.39 -10.16 28.32
C ASN A 203 -7.32 -11.50 27.56
N ARG A 204 -7.99 -11.59 26.40
CA ARG A 204 -8.05 -12.78 25.52
C ARG A 204 -7.43 -12.48 24.17
N MET A 205 -6.12 -12.29 24.14
CA MET A 205 -5.40 -11.88 22.92
C MET A 205 -4.67 -13.03 22.22
N LEU A 206 -4.49 -14.18 22.87
CA LEU A 206 -3.87 -15.34 22.23
C LEU A 206 -4.93 -16.10 21.40
N MET A 207 -4.56 -16.62 20.24
CA MET A 207 -5.50 -17.36 19.38
C MET A 207 -6.08 -18.59 20.08
N GLU A 208 -5.33 -19.22 20.99
CA GLU A 208 -5.79 -20.36 21.79
C GLU A 208 -6.91 -20.01 22.80
N GLU A 209 -7.14 -18.73 23.05
CA GLU A 209 -8.19 -18.21 23.94
C GLU A 209 -9.47 -17.83 23.19
N LEU A 210 -9.43 -17.85 21.84
CA LEU A 210 -10.55 -17.45 20.99
C LEU A 210 -11.47 -18.63 20.71
N THR A 211 -12.74 -18.32 20.53
CA THR A 211 -13.78 -19.29 20.20
C THR A 211 -14.51 -18.88 18.92
N VAL A 212 -15.29 -19.78 18.34
CA VAL A 212 -16.05 -19.53 17.12
C VAL A 212 -17.04 -18.35 17.25
N GLU A 213 -17.54 -18.12 18.45
CA GLU A 213 -18.44 -17.03 18.78
C GLU A 213 -17.81 -15.64 18.61
N ASP A 214 -16.49 -15.52 18.76
CA ASP A 214 -15.77 -14.26 18.57
C ASP A 214 -15.80 -13.77 17.11
N PHE A 215 -16.12 -14.65 16.16
CA PHE A 215 -16.05 -14.36 14.71
C PHE A 215 -17.41 -14.12 14.06
N ASN A 216 -18.53 -14.48 14.70
CA ASN A 216 -19.87 -14.36 14.10
C ASN A 216 -19.90 -14.93 12.67
N ILE A 217 -19.49 -16.20 12.52
CA ILE A 217 -19.26 -16.85 11.23
C ILE A 217 -20.52 -16.85 10.38
N LYS A 218 -20.37 -16.38 9.16
CA LYS A 218 -21.37 -16.47 8.10
C LYS A 218 -20.79 -17.38 7.03
N LEU A 219 -21.43 -18.51 6.78
CA LEU A 219 -21.05 -19.39 5.70
C LEU A 219 -21.60 -18.83 4.37
N GLU A 220 -20.81 -18.91 3.32
CA GLU A 220 -21.21 -18.60 1.96
C GLU A 220 -21.13 -19.85 1.10
N VAL A 221 -21.98 -19.94 0.08
CA VAL A 221 -21.95 -21.06 -0.86
C VAL A 221 -20.82 -20.84 -1.87
N ASP A 222 -20.08 -21.87 -2.18
CA ASP A 222 -19.02 -21.92 -3.19
C ASP A 222 -17.86 -20.94 -2.97
N ARG A 223 -17.65 -20.45 -1.75
CA ARG A 223 -16.46 -19.67 -1.38
C ARG A 223 -16.27 -19.56 0.13
N ILE A 224 -15.04 -19.29 0.56
CA ILE A 224 -14.70 -19.03 1.96
C ILE A 224 -15.20 -17.62 2.33
N ALA A 225 -16.13 -17.54 3.28
CA ALA A 225 -16.57 -16.25 3.80
C ALA A 225 -15.45 -15.56 4.60
N PRO A 226 -15.39 -14.22 4.65
CA PRO A 226 -14.33 -13.52 5.39
C PRO A 226 -14.20 -13.93 6.86
N THR A 227 -15.32 -14.14 7.57
CA THR A 227 -15.33 -14.56 8.98
C THR A 227 -14.97 -16.03 9.15
N GLU A 228 -15.35 -16.88 8.21
CA GLU A 228 -14.92 -18.28 8.14
C GLU A 228 -13.41 -18.37 7.92
N ARG A 229 -12.84 -17.58 6.98
CA ARG A 229 -11.40 -17.52 6.75
C ARG A 229 -10.63 -17.10 8.00
N GLN A 230 -11.15 -16.19 8.81
CA GLN A 230 -10.55 -15.79 10.08
C GLN A 230 -10.50 -16.98 11.05
N TRP A 231 -11.59 -17.74 11.14
CA TRP A 231 -11.65 -18.92 12.00
C TRP A 231 -10.73 -20.05 11.51
N ILE A 232 -10.69 -20.33 10.21
CA ILE A 232 -9.74 -21.29 9.61
C ILE A 232 -8.29 -20.92 9.99
N GLN A 233 -7.94 -19.64 9.95
CA GLN A 233 -6.61 -19.17 10.38
C GLN A 233 -6.34 -19.50 11.84
N VAL A 234 -7.30 -19.27 12.74
CA VAL A 234 -7.18 -19.56 14.17
C VAL A 234 -7.04 -21.07 14.41
N GLU A 235 -7.94 -21.87 13.84
CA GLU A 235 -7.91 -23.35 14.03
C GLU A 235 -6.58 -23.93 13.58
N LYS A 236 -6.08 -23.53 12.40
CA LYS A 236 -4.80 -24.02 11.89
C LYS A 236 -3.62 -23.56 12.74
N ALA A 237 -3.61 -22.33 13.19
CA ALA A 237 -2.54 -21.80 14.03
C ALA A 237 -2.50 -22.50 15.42
N VAL A 238 -3.65 -22.67 16.06
CA VAL A 238 -3.76 -23.33 17.36
C VAL A 238 -3.38 -24.82 17.28
N ASN A 239 -3.85 -25.51 16.24
CA ASN A 239 -3.56 -26.94 16.02
C ASN A 239 -2.18 -27.19 15.39
N ARG A 240 -1.41 -26.13 15.05
CA ARG A 240 -0.14 -26.21 14.31
C ARG A 240 -0.28 -26.98 13.00
N ASP A 241 -1.44 -26.84 12.36
CA ASP A 241 -1.74 -27.47 11.08
C ASP A 241 -1.24 -26.59 9.94
N ASN A 242 -0.16 -27.03 9.30
CA ASN A 242 0.45 -26.34 8.15
C ASN A 242 -0.14 -26.76 6.79
N SER A 243 -1.17 -27.62 6.78
CA SER A 243 -1.83 -27.98 5.52
C SER A 243 -2.61 -26.79 4.95
N ILE A 244 -2.67 -26.70 3.63
CA ILE A 244 -3.52 -25.72 2.95
C ILE A 244 -5.01 -26.04 3.15
N TYR A 245 -5.85 -25.00 3.11
CA TYR A 245 -7.30 -25.14 2.99
C TYR A 245 -7.74 -24.62 1.62
N VAL A 246 -8.58 -25.37 0.92
CA VAL A 246 -9.02 -24.97 -0.41
C VAL A 246 -10.44 -25.45 -0.72
N GLU A 247 -11.23 -24.54 -1.30
CA GLU A 247 -12.52 -24.83 -1.94
C GLU A 247 -12.27 -25.33 -3.37
N LYS A 248 -11.79 -26.59 -3.50
CA LYS A 248 -11.23 -27.15 -4.73
C LYS A 248 -12.20 -27.10 -5.91
N GLU A 249 -13.45 -27.54 -5.72
CA GLU A 249 -14.43 -27.59 -6.81
C GLU A 249 -14.85 -26.18 -7.25
N ALA A 250 -15.02 -25.26 -6.32
CA ALA A 250 -15.35 -23.87 -6.62
C ALA A 250 -14.20 -23.17 -7.36
N LEU A 251 -12.95 -23.36 -6.92
CA LEU A 251 -11.77 -22.87 -7.62
C LEU A 251 -11.66 -23.44 -9.04
N LYS A 252 -11.93 -24.74 -9.21
CA LYS A 252 -11.93 -25.39 -10.52
C LYS A 252 -12.99 -24.81 -11.45
N GLN A 253 -14.18 -24.51 -10.95
CA GLN A 253 -15.23 -23.86 -11.75
C GLN A 253 -14.85 -22.43 -12.13
N GLU A 254 -14.25 -21.67 -11.21
CA GLU A 254 -13.74 -20.32 -11.48
C GLU A 254 -12.68 -20.36 -12.60
N MET A 255 -11.70 -21.26 -12.51
CA MET A 255 -10.61 -21.39 -13.50
C MET A 255 -11.10 -21.82 -14.89
N LYS A 256 -12.20 -22.57 -15.01
CA LYS A 256 -12.80 -22.93 -16.32
C LYS A 256 -13.32 -21.72 -17.10
N ASN A 257 -13.60 -20.61 -16.45
CA ASN A 257 -14.06 -19.38 -17.10
C ASN A 257 -12.91 -18.59 -17.74
N TRP A 258 -11.65 -18.93 -17.43
CA TRP A 258 -10.47 -18.22 -17.91
C TRP A 258 -10.10 -18.67 -19.32
N LYS A 259 -9.92 -17.68 -20.21
CA LYS A 259 -9.65 -17.90 -21.63
C LYS A 259 -8.18 -17.63 -21.92
N PHE A 260 -7.54 -18.55 -22.61
CA PHE A 260 -6.17 -18.34 -23.10
C PHE A 260 -6.12 -17.36 -24.27
N PRO A 261 -4.99 -16.62 -24.45
CA PRO A 261 -3.86 -16.57 -23.52
C PRO A 261 -4.22 -15.86 -22.21
N LEU A 262 -3.61 -16.27 -21.09
CA LEU A 262 -3.80 -15.61 -19.81
C LEU A 262 -2.79 -14.46 -19.69
N HIS A 263 -3.28 -13.24 -19.46
CA HIS A 263 -2.47 -12.05 -19.31
C HIS A 263 -2.36 -11.67 -17.83
N PHE A 264 -1.16 -11.53 -17.32
CA PHE A 264 -0.88 -11.09 -15.95
C PHE A 264 -0.23 -9.72 -16.02
N ILE A 265 -0.89 -8.70 -15.46
CA ILE A 265 -0.42 -7.32 -15.50
C ILE A 265 -0.30 -6.75 -14.08
N ASP A 266 0.70 -5.92 -13.90
CA ASP A 266 0.95 -5.19 -12.66
C ASP A 266 1.37 -3.76 -12.97
N PHE A 267 0.91 -2.78 -12.17
CA PHE A 267 1.15 -1.36 -12.37
C PHE A 267 1.92 -0.74 -11.22
N GLU A 268 2.97 0.02 -11.57
CA GLU A 268 3.63 0.89 -10.62
C GLU A 268 3.18 2.34 -10.81
N THR A 269 2.83 2.97 -9.70
CA THR A 269 2.18 4.26 -9.69
C THR A 269 2.74 5.21 -8.64
N SER A 270 2.43 6.49 -8.79
CA SER A 270 2.81 7.53 -7.85
C SER A 270 1.69 8.55 -7.67
N THR A 271 1.68 9.19 -6.53
CA THR A 271 0.86 10.37 -6.25
C THR A 271 1.77 11.45 -5.66
N VAL A 272 1.84 12.61 -6.31
CA VAL A 272 2.76 13.67 -5.91
C VAL A 272 2.00 14.96 -5.60
N ALA A 273 2.50 15.69 -4.61
CA ALA A 273 1.93 16.99 -4.24
C ALA A 273 2.17 18.08 -5.31
N LEU A 274 3.32 18.01 -6.00
CA LEU A 274 3.68 18.96 -7.06
C LEU A 274 3.36 18.37 -8.43
N PRO A 275 2.37 18.91 -9.16
CA PRO A 275 2.01 18.43 -10.49
C PRO A 275 3.15 18.54 -11.50
N PHE A 276 3.22 17.59 -12.46
CA PHE A 276 4.29 17.53 -13.47
C PHE A 276 4.07 18.51 -14.62
N THR A 277 2.84 18.64 -15.07
CA THR A 277 2.54 19.44 -16.27
C THR A 277 1.36 20.37 -16.04
N LEU A 278 1.28 21.38 -16.94
CA LEU A 278 0.16 22.31 -17.00
C LEU A 278 -1.20 21.59 -16.97
N GLY A 279 -2.11 22.06 -16.14
CA GLY A 279 -3.47 21.55 -16.01
C GLY A 279 -3.61 20.33 -15.09
N ARG A 280 -2.51 19.72 -14.58
CA ARG A 280 -2.55 18.60 -13.64
C ARG A 280 -2.78 19.11 -12.21
N LYS A 281 -3.31 18.23 -11.36
CA LYS A 281 -3.75 18.53 -9.98
C LYS A 281 -2.78 17.92 -8.96
N PRO A 282 -2.64 18.49 -7.77
CA PRO A 282 -1.95 17.84 -6.66
C PRO A 282 -2.57 16.46 -6.32
N TYR A 283 -1.72 15.49 -6.00
CA TYR A 283 -2.09 14.11 -5.66
C TYR A 283 -2.92 13.38 -6.72
N GLU A 284 -2.80 13.80 -7.98
CA GLU A 284 -3.35 13.07 -9.10
C GLU A 284 -2.58 11.75 -9.31
N GLN A 285 -3.29 10.68 -9.66
CA GLN A 285 -2.66 9.38 -9.92
C GLN A 285 -1.76 9.46 -11.15
N VAL A 286 -0.55 8.94 -11.01
CA VAL A 286 0.47 8.86 -12.06
C VAL A 286 0.85 7.41 -12.25
N ALA A 287 0.51 6.81 -13.39
CA ALA A 287 0.91 5.45 -13.77
C ALA A 287 2.18 5.53 -14.61
N PHE A 288 3.31 5.15 -14.04
CA PHE A 288 4.60 5.32 -14.71
C PHE A 288 5.20 4.04 -15.27
N GLN A 289 4.71 2.86 -14.82
CA GLN A 289 5.24 1.57 -15.25
C GLN A 289 4.15 0.50 -15.26
N PHE A 290 4.27 -0.46 -16.19
CA PHE A 290 3.63 -1.78 -16.08
C PHE A 290 4.58 -2.88 -16.55
N SER A 291 4.30 -4.09 -16.06
CA SER A 291 4.84 -5.36 -16.57
C SER A 291 3.71 -6.25 -17.05
N HIS A 292 4.00 -7.14 -17.99
CA HIS A 292 3.01 -8.01 -18.60
C HIS A 292 3.59 -9.38 -18.96
N HIS A 293 3.11 -10.42 -18.29
CA HIS A 293 3.35 -11.80 -18.67
C HIS A 293 2.15 -12.41 -19.38
N ILE A 294 2.43 -13.33 -20.30
CA ILE A 294 1.44 -14.19 -20.95
C ILE A 294 1.75 -15.64 -20.56
N TYR A 295 0.70 -16.37 -20.17
CA TYR A 295 0.71 -17.81 -20.04
C TYR A 295 -0.15 -18.40 -21.16
N ASN A 296 0.47 -19.17 -22.07
CA ASN A 296 -0.20 -19.79 -23.20
C ASN A 296 -0.78 -21.16 -22.84
N ASP A 297 -1.71 -21.66 -23.64
CA ASP A 297 -2.36 -22.96 -23.45
C ASP A 297 -1.37 -24.15 -23.46
N ASP A 298 -0.27 -24.03 -24.22
CA ASP A 298 0.82 -25.00 -24.28
C ASP A 298 1.79 -24.96 -23.09
N GLY A 299 1.51 -24.13 -22.09
CA GLY A 299 2.32 -23.94 -20.90
C GLY A 299 3.55 -23.02 -21.09
N THR A 300 3.67 -22.36 -22.24
CA THR A 300 4.74 -21.38 -22.48
C THR A 300 4.45 -20.08 -21.71
N ILE A 301 5.44 -19.56 -21.00
CA ILE A 301 5.37 -18.30 -20.25
C ILE A 301 6.25 -17.27 -20.95
N VAL A 302 5.68 -16.11 -21.25
CA VAL A 302 6.42 -15.04 -21.95
C VAL A 302 6.28 -13.72 -21.21
N HIS A 303 7.39 -13.13 -20.76
CA HIS A 303 7.40 -11.70 -20.42
C HIS A 303 7.23 -10.91 -21.71
N LYS A 304 5.97 -10.62 -22.07
CA LYS A 304 5.58 -10.19 -23.41
C LYS A 304 5.88 -8.73 -23.66
N SER A 305 5.63 -7.88 -22.69
CA SER A 305 5.82 -6.44 -22.79
C SER A 305 5.98 -5.78 -21.44
N GLN A 306 6.62 -4.63 -21.45
CA GLN A 306 6.76 -3.74 -20.31
C GLN A 306 6.78 -2.31 -20.79
N TYR A 307 6.44 -1.39 -19.90
CA TYR A 307 6.51 0.05 -20.12
C TYR A 307 7.05 0.72 -18.87
N ILE A 308 7.92 1.68 -19.02
CA ILE A 308 8.34 2.60 -17.96
C ILE A 308 8.57 3.99 -18.53
N ASN A 309 8.02 5.01 -17.86
CA ASN A 309 8.38 6.41 -18.10
C ASN A 309 9.15 6.94 -16.89
N ASN A 310 10.44 7.16 -17.07
CA ASN A 310 11.36 7.70 -16.07
C ASN A 310 11.82 9.12 -16.38
N THR A 311 11.23 9.77 -17.38
CA THR A 311 11.54 11.15 -17.76
C THR A 311 11.04 12.12 -16.68
N ALA A 312 11.96 12.94 -16.17
CA ALA A 312 11.62 13.89 -15.12
C ALA A 312 10.65 14.98 -15.64
N GLY A 313 9.55 15.19 -14.93
CA GLY A 313 8.55 16.23 -15.24
C GLY A 313 7.56 15.85 -16.35
N GLU A 314 7.65 14.67 -16.96
CA GLU A 314 6.71 14.19 -17.96
C GLU A 314 5.51 13.48 -17.32
N PHE A 315 4.29 13.81 -17.76
CA PHE A 315 3.07 13.13 -17.32
C PHE A 315 2.82 11.88 -18.16
N PRO A 316 2.94 10.67 -17.61
CA PRO A 316 3.05 9.45 -18.42
C PRO A 316 1.71 8.82 -18.82
N ASN A 317 0.59 9.15 -18.16
CA ASN A 317 -0.63 8.33 -18.16
C ASN A 317 -1.25 8.06 -19.53
N PHE A 318 -1.16 9.02 -20.46
CA PHE A 318 -1.76 8.82 -21.78
C PHE A 318 -0.89 7.94 -22.69
N ILE A 319 0.43 8.07 -22.57
CA ILE A 319 1.38 7.17 -23.24
C ILE A 319 1.30 5.76 -22.63
N PHE A 320 1.18 5.67 -21.30
CA PHE A 320 0.92 4.42 -20.59
C PHE A 320 -0.34 3.72 -21.11
N ALA A 321 -1.46 4.44 -21.26
CA ALA A 321 -2.70 3.87 -21.76
C ALA A 321 -2.57 3.33 -23.20
N ARG A 322 -1.85 4.03 -24.08
CA ARG A 322 -1.54 3.58 -25.45
C ARG A 322 -0.67 2.32 -25.44
N ALA A 323 0.37 2.31 -24.60
CA ALA A 323 1.24 1.15 -24.46
C ALA A 323 0.48 -0.07 -23.92
N LEU A 324 -0.40 0.13 -22.93
CA LEU A 324 -1.26 -0.93 -22.39
C LEU A 324 -2.25 -1.46 -23.45
N GLN A 325 -2.86 -0.59 -24.25
CA GLN A 325 -3.73 -0.98 -25.36
C GLN A 325 -2.97 -1.83 -26.38
N ALA A 326 -1.75 -1.43 -26.73
CA ALA A 326 -0.92 -2.20 -27.65
C ALA A 326 -0.51 -3.57 -27.07
N ALA A 327 -0.33 -3.65 -25.75
CA ALA A 327 0.09 -4.87 -25.05
C ALA A 327 -1.00 -5.94 -24.99
N ILE A 328 -2.26 -5.57 -24.69
CA ILE A 328 -3.34 -6.51 -24.37
C ILE A 328 -4.63 -6.29 -25.16
N GLY A 329 -4.66 -5.34 -26.08
CA GLY A 329 -5.88 -4.96 -26.83
C GLY A 329 -6.24 -5.88 -27.99
N ASN A 330 -5.35 -6.79 -28.42
CA ASN A 330 -5.45 -7.49 -29.71
C ASN A 330 -6.10 -8.88 -29.63
N ASP A 331 -6.45 -9.37 -28.45
CA ASP A 331 -7.09 -10.69 -28.28
C ASP A 331 -8.20 -10.64 -27.22
N GLN A 332 -8.77 -11.81 -26.90
CA GLN A 332 -9.86 -11.97 -25.95
C GLN A 332 -9.46 -12.80 -24.71
N GLY A 333 -8.17 -12.96 -24.47
CA GLY A 333 -7.64 -13.67 -23.33
C GLY A 333 -8.01 -13.02 -22.00
N THR A 334 -8.08 -13.82 -20.93
CA THR A 334 -8.38 -13.32 -19.59
C THR A 334 -7.22 -12.47 -19.06
N VAL A 335 -7.54 -11.29 -18.50
CA VAL A 335 -6.57 -10.40 -17.91
C VAL A 335 -6.65 -10.50 -16.39
N PHE A 336 -5.50 -10.73 -15.75
CA PHE A 336 -5.37 -10.82 -14.29
C PHE A 336 -4.63 -9.61 -13.72
N LYS A 337 -5.04 -9.24 -12.52
CA LYS A 337 -4.38 -8.29 -11.65
C LYS A 337 -4.31 -8.85 -10.23
N PHE A 338 -3.52 -8.24 -9.35
CA PHE A 338 -3.50 -8.62 -7.94
C PHE A 338 -4.03 -7.48 -7.07
N ALA A 339 -5.22 -7.66 -6.49
CA ALA A 339 -6.01 -6.67 -5.74
C ALA A 339 -6.72 -5.63 -6.63
N THR A 340 -7.07 -4.46 -6.08
CA THR A 340 -7.96 -3.48 -6.73
C THR A 340 -7.22 -2.31 -7.38
N HIS A 341 -5.93 -2.24 -7.20
CA HIS A 341 -5.12 -1.08 -7.54
C HIS A 341 -5.21 -0.71 -9.03
N GLU A 342 -4.97 -1.66 -9.92
CA GLU A 342 -4.98 -1.46 -11.39
C GLU A 342 -6.33 -0.92 -11.88
N ASN A 343 -7.44 -1.45 -11.32
CA ASN A 343 -8.76 -0.94 -11.65
C ASN A 343 -8.97 0.52 -11.21
N THR A 344 -8.43 0.88 -10.05
CA THR A 344 -8.49 2.26 -9.53
C THR A 344 -7.70 3.20 -10.43
N ILE A 345 -6.51 2.80 -10.85
CA ILE A 345 -5.65 3.58 -11.74
C ILE A 345 -6.29 3.74 -13.12
N ILE A 346 -6.84 2.68 -13.71
CA ILE A 346 -7.55 2.76 -15.00
C ILE A 346 -8.72 3.75 -14.91
N ASN A 347 -9.51 3.72 -13.83
CA ASN A 347 -10.58 4.69 -13.62
C ASN A 347 -10.08 6.13 -13.51
N ALA A 348 -8.92 6.35 -12.86
CA ALA A 348 -8.30 7.67 -12.81
C ALA A 348 -7.83 8.13 -14.19
N ILE A 349 -7.20 7.25 -14.98
CA ILE A 349 -6.76 7.56 -16.35
C ILE A 349 -7.97 7.87 -17.27
N ILE A 350 -9.07 7.14 -17.14
CA ILE A 350 -10.32 7.44 -17.88
C ILE A 350 -10.78 8.87 -17.58
N THR A 351 -10.87 9.25 -16.30
CA THR A 351 -11.26 10.61 -15.91
C THR A 351 -10.30 11.67 -16.46
N GLN A 352 -9.00 11.39 -16.43
CA GLN A 352 -7.98 12.30 -16.97
C GLN A 352 -8.06 12.45 -18.49
N LEU A 353 -8.38 11.37 -19.21
CA LEU A 353 -8.62 11.39 -20.66
C LEU A 353 -9.88 12.18 -21.00
N GLU A 354 -10.97 12.02 -20.25
CA GLU A 354 -12.21 12.79 -20.44
C GLU A 354 -11.95 14.31 -20.33
N GLU A 355 -11.09 14.72 -19.38
CA GLU A 355 -10.69 16.13 -19.21
C GLU A 355 -9.61 16.60 -20.22
N SER A 356 -9.02 15.71 -21.01
CA SER A 356 -7.89 16.00 -21.90
C SER A 356 -8.32 16.49 -23.29
N LYS A 357 -7.31 16.97 -24.06
CA LYS A 357 -7.44 17.31 -25.47
C LYS A 357 -6.82 16.24 -26.40
N GLU A 358 -6.53 15.05 -25.88
CA GLU A 358 -5.98 13.95 -26.67
C GLU A 358 -6.94 13.56 -27.80
N THR A 359 -6.43 13.46 -29.02
CA THR A 359 -7.25 13.19 -30.21
C THR A 359 -7.81 11.77 -30.26
N ASP A 360 -7.14 10.83 -29.62
CA ASP A 360 -7.51 9.41 -29.55
C ASP A 360 -8.18 9.01 -28.23
N LYS A 361 -8.56 10.00 -27.39
CA LYS A 361 -9.09 9.75 -26.05
C LYS A 361 -10.29 8.82 -26.01
N ASP A 362 -11.22 8.95 -26.96
CA ASP A 362 -12.43 8.12 -26.97
C ASP A 362 -12.09 6.64 -27.27
N ASN A 363 -11.13 6.40 -28.15
CA ASN A 363 -10.62 5.05 -28.42
C ASN A 363 -9.96 4.44 -27.17
N LEU A 364 -9.09 5.20 -26.50
CA LEU A 364 -8.43 4.76 -25.26
C LEU A 364 -9.43 4.51 -24.14
N ILE A 365 -10.40 5.41 -23.92
CA ILE A 365 -11.45 5.25 -22.92
C ILE A 365 -12.26 3.98 -23.19
N ASN A 366 -12.66 3.75 -24.43
CA ASN A 366 -13.41 2.56 -24.82
C ASN A 366 -12.59 1.28 -24.52
N PHE A 367 -11.31 1.25 -24.90
CA PHE A 367 -10.42 0.12 -24.58
C PHE A 367 -10.31 -0.09 -23.06
N LEU A 368 -9.98 0.96 -22.30
CA LEU A 368 -9.80 0.86 -20.84
C LEU A 368 -11.08 0.35 -20.15
N LYS A 369 -12.25 0.75 -20.62
CA LYS A 369 -13.54 0.26 -20.12
C LYS A 369 -13.76 -1.23 -20.40
N THR A 370 -13.17 -1.80 -21.45
CA THR A 370 -13.31 -3.26 -21.72
C THR A 370 -12.65 -4.14 -20.66
N ILE A 371 -11.56 -3.67 -20.05
CA ILE A 371 -10.74 -4.43 -19.09
C ILE A 371 -10.97 -4.01 -17.63
N SER A 372 -11.88 -3.08 -17.37
CA SER A 372 -12.12 -2.52 -16.03
C SER A 372 -13.60 -2.49 -15.67
N LYS A 373 -13.88 -2.12 -14.44
CA LYS A 373 -15.23 -1.77 -13.98
C LYS A 373 -15.21 -0.43 -13.25
N SER A 374 -16.35 0.25 -13.27
CA SER A 374 -16.55 1.52 -12.58
C SER A 374 -16.38 1.36 -11.06
N THR A 375 -15.94 2.42 -10.40
CA THR A 375 -15.99 2.50 -8.93
C THR A 375 -17.41 2.81 -8.45
N LYS A 376 -17.71 2.46 -7.19
CA LYS A 376 -19.04 2.65 -6.59
C LYS A 376 -19.54 4.11 -6.62
N ASN A 377 -18.62 5.06 -6.67
CA ASN A 377 -18.95 6.50 -6.59
C ASN A 377 -19.18 7.14 -7.97
N GLN A 378 -19.04 6.40 -9.07
CA GLN A 378 -19.28 6.94 -10.40
C GLN A 378 -20.77 6.92 -10.77
N ILE A 379 -21.22 8.02 -11.40
CA ILE A 379 -22.64 8.19 -11.78
C ILE A 379 -23.05 7.16 -12.83
N LYS A 380 -22.16 6.90 -13.82
CA LYS A 380 -22.37 5.87 -14.85
C LYS A 380 -21.59 4.63 -14.47
N GLN A 381 -22.31 3.55 -14.18
CA GLN A 381 -21.71 2.26 -13.88
C GLN A 381 -21.46 1.48 -15.18
N TRP A 382 -20.31 0.78 -15.23
CA TRP A 382 -19.99 -0.19 -16.29
C TRP A 382 -19.19 -1.35 -15.70
N GLU A 383 -19.26 -2.47 -16.40
CA GLU A 383 -18.35 -3.59 -16.21
C GLU A 383 -17.92 -4.08 -17.60
N GLY A 384 -16.63 -4.06 -17.86
CA GLY A 384 -16.06 -4.48 -19.14
C GLY A 384 -16.20 -5.99 -19.35
N HIS A 385 -16.39 -6.39 -20.61
CA HIS A 385 -16.53 -7.82 -20.96
C HIS A 385 -15.24 -8.64 -20.73
N ARG A 386 -14.09 -7.98 -20.59
CA ARG A 386 -12.78 -8.51 -20.17
C ARG A 386 -12.34 -7.89 -18.84
N ASN A 387 -13.29 -7.50 -17.97
CA ASN A 387 -12.93 -6.96 -16.66
C ASN A 387 -11.92 -7.86 -15.97
N MET A 388 -10.81 -7.28 -15.53
CA MET A 388 -9.68 -8.01 -14.95
C MET A 388 -10.11 -8.88 -13.78
N VAL A 389 -9.71 -10.14 -13.81
CA VAL A 389 -9.84 -11.08 -12.68
C VAL A 389 -8.88 -10.66 -11.57
N ASP A 390 -9.40 -10.46 -10.38
CA ASP A 390 -8.61 -10.13 -9.19
C ASP A 390 -8.10 -11.41 -8.51
N LEU A 391 -6.82 -11.76 -8.77
CA LEU A 391 -6.23 -12.99 -8.23
C LEU A 391 -6.12 -12.98 -6.70
N CYS A 392 -5.96 -11.80 -6.07
CA CYS A 392 -6.04 -11.68 -4.62
C CYS A 392 -7.42 -12.05 -4.09
N LYS A 393 -8.48 -11.70 -4.84
CA LYS A 393 -9.85 -12.13 -4.50
C LYS A 393 -10.02 -13.65 -4.66
N VAL A 394 -9.49 -14.23 -5.72
CA VAL A 394 -9.47 -15.70 -5.92
C VAL A 394 -8.78 -16.41 -4.75
N VAL A 395 -7.61 -15.92 -4.34
CA VAL A 395 -6.91 -16.42 -3.12
C VAL A 395 -7.80 -16.32 -1.90
N LYS A 396 -8.45 -15.17 -1.67
CA LYS A 396 -9.30 -14.98 -0.49
C LYS A 396 -10.56 -15.85 -0.49
N ASP A 397 -11.15 -16.05 -1.65
CA ASP A 397 -12.41 -16.76 -1.77
C ASP A 397 -12.24 -18.30 -1.76
N TYR A 398 -11.10 -18.82 -2.21
CA TYR A 398 -10.97 -20.26 -2.42
C TYR A 398 -9.76 -20.92 -1.75
N TYR A 399 -8.78 -20.17 -1.26
CA TYR A 399 -7.51 -20.71 -0.84
C TYR A 399 -6.99 -20.05 0.44
N PHE A 400 -6.55 -20.84 1.41
CA PHE A 400 -5.83 -20.37 2.58
C PHE A 400 -4.57 -21.21 2.82
N ASN A 401 -3.44 -20.54 3.02
CA ASN A 401 -2.17 -21.17 3.33
C ASN A 401 -1.62 -20.59 4.64
N PRO A 402 -1.38 -21.43 5.68
CA PRO A 402 -0.87 -20.98 6.97
C PRO A 402 0.45 -20.21 6.90
N TYR A 403 1.31 -20.52 5.94
CA TYR A 403 2.60 -19.82 5.78
C TYR A 403 2.47 -18.34 5.38
N THR A 404 1.28 -17.87 5.03
CA THR A 404 1.01 -16.44 4.78
C THR A 404 0.93 -15.62 6.07
N ASN A 405 0.85 -16.25 7.25
CA ASN A 405 0.60 -15.59 8.53
C ASN A 405 -0.60 -14.62 8.48
N GLY A 406 -1.65 -15.01 7.73
CA GLY A 406 -2.86 -14.21 7.57
C GLY A 406 -2.78 -13.08 6.52
N SER A 407 -1.62 -12.77 5.97
CA SER A 407 -1.51 -11.81 4.89
C SER A 407 -2.02 -12.39 3.57
N ASN A 408 -2.69 -11.56 2.76
CA ASN A 408 -3.11 -11.91 1.39
C ASN A 408 -2.36 -11.08 0.34
N SER A 409 -1.27 -10.40 0.71
CA SER A 409 -0.44 -9.71 -0.27
C SER A 409 0.30 -10.72 -1.14
N ILE A 410 0.63 -10.34 -2.38
CA ILE A 410 1.37 -11.20 -3.30
C ILE A 410 2.72 -11.63 -2.70
N LYS A 411 3.38 -10.75 -1.92
CA LYS A 411 4.66 -11.00 -1.24
C LYS A 411 4.57 -12.03 -0.11
N ALA A 412 3.37 -12.29 0.41
CA ALA A 412 3.12 -13.35 1.38
C ALA A 412 2.60 -14.63 0.70
N VAL A 413 1.71 -14.48 -0.30
CA VAL A 413 1.09 -15.60 -1.00
C VAL A 413 2.10 -16.35 -1.87
N LEU A 414 2.99 -15.65 -2.60
CA LEU A 414 4.01 -16.31 -3.43
C LEU A 414 4.95 -17.19 -2.61
N PRO A 415 5.64 -16.72 -1.55
CA PRO A 415 6.52 -17.59 -0.76
C PRO A 415 5.77 -18.76 -0.11
N ALA A 416 4.52 -18.55 0.32
CA ALA A 416 3.70 -19.59 0.89
C ALA A 416 3.35 -20.68 -0.17
N SER A 417 2.98 -20.27 -1.38
CA SER A 417 2.73 -21.18 -2.51
C SER A 417 3.99 -21.96 -2.89
N LEU A 418 5.13 -21.29 -3.00
CA LEU A 418 6.43 -21.92 -3.26
C LEU A 418 6.78 -22.95 -2.17
N SER A 419 6.51 -22.64 -0.91
CA SER A 419 6.78 -23.55 0.21
C SER A 419 5.92 -24.81 0.18
N SER A 420 4.69 -24.70 -0.33
CA SER A 420 3.70 -25.79 -0.35
C SER A 420 3.65 -26.58 -1.66
N SER A 421 4.29 -26.11 -2.72
CA SER A 421 4.21 -26.67 -4.07
C SER A 421 5.50 -27.41 -4.45
N GLU A 422 5.39 -28.71 -4.64
CA GLU A 422 6.50 -29.50 -5.21
C GLU A 422 6.71 -29.19 -6.70
N PHE A 423 5.63 -28.91 -7.44
CA PHE A 423 5.73 -28.51 -8.85
C PHE A 423 6.56 -27.22 -9.00
N LEU A 424 6.22 -26.17 -8.24
CA LEU A 424 6.94 -24.90 -8.32
C LEU A 424 8.40 -25.02 -7.89
N LYS A 425 8.67 -25.78 -6.80
CA LYS A 425 10.04 -26.03 -6.33
C LYS A 425 10.85 -26.68 -7.44
N ASN A 426 10.38 -27.78 -8.03
CA ASN A 426 11.11 -28.50 -9.08
C ASN A 426 11.32 -27.67 -10.35
N LYS A 427 10.38 -26.80 -10.68
CA LYS A 427 10.44 -25.95 -11.86
C LYS A 427 11.39 -24.76 -11.67
N TYR A 428 11.17 -23.93 -10.65
CA TYR A 428 11.79 -22.63 -10.54
C TYR A 428 13.18 -22.61 -9.87
N VAL A 429 13.68 -23.75 -9.41
CA VAL A 429 15.10 -23.95 -9.06
C VAL A 429 15.99 -24.11 -10.29
N GLN A 430 15.41 -24.23 -11.47
CA GLN A 430 16.15 -24.33 -12.72
C GLN A 430 16.40 -22.94 -13.33
N PRO A 431 17.50 -22.75 -14.07
CA PRO A 431 17.73 -21.52 -14.83
C PRO A 431 16.61 -21.26 -15.84
N ILE A 432 16.28 -19.98 -16.07
CA ILE A 432 15.27 -19.54 -17.05
C ILE A 432 15.47 -20.25 -18.41
N GLY A 433 16.72 -20.36 -18.87
CA GLY A 433 17.04 -20.99 -20.16
C GLY A 433 16.64 -22.47 -20.29
N ASN A 434 16.38 -23.15 -19.17
CA ASN A 434 15.91 -24.55 -19.15
C ASN A 434 14.38 -24.65 -19.07
N LEU A 435 13.68 -23.51 -18.91
CA LEU A 435 12.23 -23.44 -18.76
C LEU A 435 11.59 -22.96 -20.07
N LYS A 436 10.31 -23.30 -20.27
CA LYS A 436 9.49 -22.64 -21.30
C LYS A 436 9.07 -21.23 -20.83
N LEU A 437 10.04 -20.43 -20.43
CA LEU A 437 9.87 -19.10 -19.86
C LEU A 437 10.85 -18.12 -20.46
N THR A 438 10.38 -16.91 -20.79
CA THR A 438 11.24 -15.82 -21.23
C THR A 438 11.14 -14.63 -20.28
N SER A 439 12.26 -13.93 -20.09
CA SER A 439 12.36 -12.70 -19.31
C SER A 439 13.00 -11.60 -20.17
N GLN A 440 12.60 -10.34 -19.93
CA GLN A 440 13.24 -9.18 -20.56
C GLN A 440 14.34 -8.56 -19.68
N ASN A 441 14.29 -8.77 -18.35
CA ASN A 441 15.17 -8.09 -17.40
C ASN A 441 16.16 -9.01 -16.68
N PHE A 442 15.99 -10.34 -16.83
CA PHE A 442 16.87 -11.32 -16.20
C PHE A 442 17.54 -12.21 -17.27
N PRO A 443 18.82 -12.57 -17.09
CA PRO A 443 19.52 -13.42 -18.02
C PRO A 443 18.99 -14.86 -17.98
N SER A 444 19.24 -15.63 -19.04
CA SER A 444 18.83 -17.04 -19.13
C SER A 444 19.41 -17.93 -18.03
N SER A 445 20.51 -17.52 -17.41
CA SER A 445 21.12 -18.20 -16.26
C SER A 445 20.47 -17.90 -14.92
N HIS A 446 19.52 -16.95 -14.85
CA HIS A 446 18.85 -16.58 -13.60
C HIS A 446 17.96 -17.71 -13.08
N ILE A 447 17.97 -17.88 -11.76
CA ILE A 447 17.18 -18.86 -11.02
C ILE A 447 16.23 -18.10 -10.10
N TRP A 448 14.92 -18.29 -10.28
CA TRP A 448 13.91 -17.59 -9.53
C TRP A 448 13.75 -18.07 -8.08
N LEU A 449 13.93 -19.37 -7.85
CA LEU A 449 13.81 -19.97 -6.53
C LEU A 449 15.16 -20.40 -6.01
N GLN A 450 15.62 -19.74 -4.96
CA GLN A 450 16.83 -20.13 -4.21
C GLN A 450 16.43 -20.77 -2.89
N MET A 451 17.22 -21.73 -2.45
CA MET A 451 17.01 -22.45 -1.19
C MET A 451 18.26 -22.39 -0.32
N GLU A 452 18.09 -22.20 0.97
CA GLU A 452 19.13 -22.25 1.97
C GLU A 452 18.72 -23.22 3.08
N SER A 453 19.48 -24.27 3.32
CA SER A 453 19.19 -25.26 4.38
C SER A 453 17.73 -25.76 4.35
N ASP A 454 17.22 -26.12 3.17
CA ASP A 454 15.84 -26.57 2.91
C ASP A 454 14.74 -25.49 3.10
N LYS A 455 15.12 -24.25 3.33
CA LYS A 455 14.20 -23.12 3.39
C LYS A 455 14.22 -22.33 2.09
N ILE A 456 13.05 -21.93 1.65
CA ILE A 456 12.90 -21.06 0.49
C ILE A 456 13.33 -19.64 0.87
N ILE A 457 14.23 -19.08 0.08
CA ILE A 457 14.53 -17.65 0.12
C ILE A 457 13.41 -16.94 -0.66
N ASN A 458 12.76 -15.97 -0.03
CA ASN A 458 11.73 -15.18 -0.70
C ASN A 458 12.33 -14.51 -1.95
N PRO A 459 11.78 -14.74 -3.16
CA PRO A 459 12.34 -14.19 -4.41
C PRO A 459 12.52 -12.66 -4.41
N TYR A 460 11.69 -11.93 -3.68
CA TYR A 460 11.83 -10.47 -3.53
C TYR A 460 13.12 -10.05 -2.84
N LYS A 461 13.69 -10.88 -1.96
CA LYS A 461 15.00 -10.62 -1.31
C LYS A 461 16.19 -10.78 -2.24
N ASN A 462 16.00 -11.41 -3.39
CA ASN A 462 17.04 -11.60 -4.40
C ASN A 462 17.06 -10.46 -5.45
N LEU A 463 16.16 -9.48 -5.32
CA LEU A 463 16.19 -8.28 -6.16
C LEU A 463 17.41 -7.42 -5.83
N PRO A 464 17.87 -6.56 -6.77
CA PRO A 464 19.03 -5.71 -6.54
C PRO A 464 18.90 -4.86 -5.27
N PRO A 465 20.00 -4.67 -4.50
CA PRO A 465 20.00 -3.97 -3.21
C PRO A 465 19.65 -2.47 -3.27
N LEU A 466 19.25 -1.95 -4.40
CA LEU A 466 18.75 -0.58 -4.56
C LEU A 466 17.60 -0.25 -3.60
N PHE A 467 16.94 -1.27 -3.07
CA PHE A 467 15.81 -1.16 -2.16
C PHE A 467 16.16 -1.48 -0.69
N ASP A 468 17.36 -2.04 -0.41
CA ASP A 468 17.75 -2.51 0.94
C ASP A 468 18.05 -1.39 1.93
N ASN A 469 18.40 -0.18 1.46
CA ASN A 469 18.75 0.97 2.30
C ASN A 469 17.58 1.94 2.53
N TRP A 470 16.37 1.50 2.25
CA TRP A 470 15.20 2.37 2.31
C TRP A 470 14.35 1.98 3.51
N ASN A 471 14.36 2.84 4.53
CA ASN A 471 13.50 2.66 5.69
C ASN A 471 12.04 2.77 5.27
N GLU A 472 11.31 1.65 5.32
CA GLU A 472 9.86 1.58 5.11
C GLU A 472 9.10 2.53 6.05
N THR A 473 9.64 2.78 7.24
CA THR A 473 9.06 3.69 8.25
C THR A 473 9.07 5.18 7.87
N GLU A 474 9.99 5.64 7.04
CA GLU A 474 10.00 7.05 6.59
C GLU A 474 8.97 7.35 5.49
N LEU A 475 8.44 6.33 4.85
CA LEU A 475 7.39 6.42 3.83
C LEU A 475 5.99 6.40 4.43
N ASP A 476 5.77 5.65 5.50
CA ASP A 476 4.47 5.49 6.16
C ASP A 476 3.95 6.79 6.78
N ASP A 477 4.82 7.66 7.26
CA ASP A 477 4.42 8.96 7.86
C ASP A 477 3.78 9.95 6.86
N ASN A 478 3.99 9.74 5.55
CA ASN A 478 3.47 10.64 4.52
C ASN A 478 2.30 10.06 3.70
N ILE A 479 1.94 8.79 3.89
CA ILE A 479 0.98 8.08 3.03
C ILE A 479 -0.16 7.40 3.84
N SER A 480 -0.39 7.80 5.05
CA SER A 480 -1.31 7.19 6.04
C SER A 480 -2.79 7.08 5.64
N ASP A 481 -3.21 7.56 4.48
CA ASP A 481 -4.61 7.51 4.03
C ASP A 481 -4.90 6.50 2.89
N ILE A 482 -3.93 5.69 2.50
CA ILE A 482 -4.15 4.65 1.49
C ILE A 482 -3.97 3.29 2.17
N GLU A 483 -5.08 2.66 2.52
CA GLU A 483 -5.11 1.25 2.93
C GLU A 483 -4.34 0.42 1.88
N ASN A 484 -3.22 -0.21 2.31
CA ASN A 484 -2.39 -1.19 1.57
C ASN A 484 -1.19 -0.70 0.75
N ILE A 485 -0.43 0.31 1.19
CA ILE A 485 0.81 0.71 0.49
C ILE A 485 2.09 0.07 1.09
N ALA A 486 2.00 -0.81 2.04
CA ALA A 486 3.19 -1.51 2.58
C ALA A 486 4.04 -2.22 1.49
N ASP A 487 3.47 -2.49 0.32
CA ASP A 487 4.11 -3.27 -0.75
C ASP A 487 4.61 -2.45 -1.95
N GLY A 488 4.08 -1.24 -2.19
CA GLY A 488 4.50 -0.35 -3.28
C GLY A 488 5.48 0.77 -2.88
N GLY A 489 5.83 0.88 -1.59
CA GLY A 489 6.62 1.99 -1.07
C GLY A 489 8.00 2.13 -1.71
N ALA A 490 8.69 1.03 -1.97
CA ALA A 490 10.02 1.02 -2.59
C ALA A 490 9.97 1.56 -4.05
N ALA A 491 9.02 1.12 -4.86
CA ALA A 491 8.87 1.58 -6.24
C ALA A 491 8.44 3.06 -6.31
N LEU A 492 7.51 3.47 -5.43
CA LEU A 492 7.09 4.87 -5.29
C LEU A 492 8.29 5.78 -4.96
N THR A 493 9.12 5.39 -4.00
CA THR A 493 10.31 6.16 -3.59
C THR A 493 11.37 6.16 -4.68
N ALA A 494 11.59 5.03 -5.39
CA ALA A 494 12.50 4.96 -6.55
C ALA A 494 12.08 5.95 -7.63
N TYR A 495 10.78 5.97 -7.96
CA TYR A 495 10.24 6.91 -8.93
C TYR A 495 10.34 8.37 -8.44
N ALA A 496 10.08 8.63 -7.17
CA ALA A 496 10.26 9.97 -6.60
C ALA A 496 11.71 10.44 -6.71
N LYS A 497 12.70 9.57 -6.46
CA LYS A 497 14.12 9.92 -6.69
C LYS A 497 14.38 10.26 -8.16
N LEU A 498 13.86 9.48 -9.12
CA LEU A 498 13.98 9.77 -10.55
C LEU A 498 13.40 11.15 -10.92
N GLN A 499 12.38 11.60 -10.19
CA GLN A 499 11.70 12.87 -10.44
C GLN A 499 12.35 14.08 -9.76
N TYR A 500 12.86 13.93 -8.53
CA TYR A 500 13.24 15.07 -7.69
C TYR A 500 14.72 15.15 -7.37
N VAL A 501 15.49 14.06 -7.46
CA VAL A 501 16.90 14.04 -7.06
C VAL A 501 17.79 14.25 -8.29
N ASP A 502 18.80 15.09 -8.15
CA ASP A 502 19.88 15.22 -9.14
C ASP A 502 20.77 13.99 -9.05
N MET A 503 20.91 13.28 -10.16
CA MET A 503 21.65 12.03 -10.23
C MET A 503 22.35 11.86 -11.56
N THR A 504 23.38 11.02 -11.60
CA THR A 504 24.07 10.64 -12.82
C THR A 504 23.19 9.76 -13.71
N SER A 505 23.50 9.70 -14.99
CA SER A 505 22.82 8.79 -15.93
C SER A 505 23.00 7.31 -15.53
N LYS A 506 24.10 6.95 -14.87
CA LYS A 506 24.36 5.61 -14.37
C LYS A 506 23.38 5.26 -13.24
N GLU A 507 23.30 6.11 -12.20
CA GLU A 507 22.37 5.93 -11.08
C GLU A 507 20.92 5.86 -11.56
N ARG A 508 20.50 6.76 -12.47
CA ARG A 508 19.17 6.72 -13.09
C ARG A 508 18.89 5.40 -13.78
N ASN A 509 19.87 4.88 -14.54
CA ASN A 509 19.70 3.58 -15.21
C ASN A 509 19.62 2.43 -14.22
N GLU A 510 20.42 2.42 -13.16
CA GLU A 510 20.38 1.39 -12.10
C GLU A 510 19.01 1.34 -11.42
N ILE A 511 18.45 2.50 -11.02
CA ILE A 511 17.10 2.60 -10.45
C ILE A 511 16.05 2.09 -11.45
N THR A 512 16.17 2.49 -12.72
CA THR A 512 15.25 2.06 -13.77
C THR A 512 15.25 0.55 -13.95
N GLN A 513 16.44 -0.06 -14.00
CA GLN A 513 16.58 -1.53 -14.09
C GLN A 513 16.04 -2.24 -12.85
N GLY A 514 16.22 -1.67 -11.66
CA GLY A 514 15.64 -2.18 -10.44
C GLY A 514 14.10 -2.21 -10.49
N LEU A 515 13.48 -1.10 -10.92
CA LEU A 515 12.02 -0.99 -11.10
C LEU A 515 11.49 -2.01 -12.13
N LEU A 516 12.17 -2.18 -13.26
CA LEU A 516 11.79 -3.15 -14.30
C LEU A 516 11.83 -4.59 -13.76
N LYS A 517 12.87 -4.97 -13.04
CA LYS A 517 13.01 -6.30 -12.42
C LYS A 517 11.95 -6.55 -11.34
N TYR A 518 11.65 -5.53 -10.55
CA TYR A 518 10.67 -5.62 -9.48
C TYR A 518 9.26 -5.91 -10.05
N CYS A 519 8.78 -5.09 -10.98
CA CYS A 519 7.47 -5.23 -11.60
C CYS A 519 7.35 -6.53 -12.45
N GLU A 520 8.46 -7.00 -13.07
CA GLU A 520 8.50 -8.31 -13.73
C GLU A 520 8.28 -9.45 -12.75
N LEU A 521 8.88 -9.39 -11.56
CA LEU A 521 8.67 -10.40 -10.52
C LEU A 521 7.21 -10.42 -10.05
N ASP A 522 6.54 -9.27 -9.89
CA ASP A 522 5.14 -9.22 -9.47
C ASP A 522 4.22 -9.91 -10.48
N THR A 523 4.40 -9.68 -11.77
CA THR A 523 3.61 -10.38 -12.79
C THR A 523 3.96 -11.87 -12.91
N LEU A 524 5.22 -12.26 -12.75
CA LEU A 524 5.61 -13.67 -12.71
C LEU A 524 5.10 -14.38 -11.44
N ALA A 525 5.05 -13.67 -10.31
CA ALA A 525 4.47 -14.21 -9.07
C ALA A 525 3.00 -14.62 -9.25
N MET A 526 2.21 -13.82 -9.99
CA MET A 526 0.84 -14.20 -10.34
C MET A 526 0.79 -15.45 -11.20
N VAL A 527 1.71 -15.60 -12.16
CA VAL A 527 1.83 -16.84 -12.97
C VAL A 527 2.16 -18.04 -12.08
N MET A 528 3.10 -17.92 -11.15
CA MET A 528 3.45 -19.01 -10.23
C MET A 528 2.27 -19.40 -9.34
N ILE A 529 1.49 -18.44 -8.84
CA ILE A 529 0.27 -18.72 -8.05
C ILE A 529 -0.77 -19.46 -8.91
N TYR A 530 -0.96 -19.03 -10.16
CA TYR A 530 -1.83 -19.74 -11.11
C TYR A 530 -1.36 -21.19 -11.35
N GLU A 531 -0.05 -21.40 -11.55
CA GLU A 531 0.50 -22.75 -11.75
C GLU A 531 0.33 -23.62 -10.50
N HIS A 532 0.50 -23.07 -9.29
CA HIS A 532 0.19 -23.78 -8.06
C HIS A 532 -1.26 -24.25 -8.03
N PHE A 533 -2.19 -23.39 -8.38
CA PHE A 533 -3.61 -23.79 -8.47
C PHE A 533 -3.83 -24.87 -9.51
N LYS A 534 -3.24 -24.75 -10.69
CA LYS A 534 -3.38 -25.69 -11.80
C LYS A 534 -2.81 -27.06 -11.48
N TYR A 535 -1.56 -27.14 -11.06
CA TYR A 535 -0.81 -28.39 -11.00
C TYR A 535 -0.84 -29.07 -9.64
N ASP A 536 -0.84 -28.33 -8.53
CA ASP A 536 -0.84 -28.95 -7.20
C ASP A 536 -2.26 -29.12 -6.63
N ILE A 537 -3.18 -28.19 -6.92
CA ILE A 537 -4.51 -28.21 -6.31
C ILE A 537 -5.53 -28.90 -7.20
N ILE A 538 -5.66 -28.48 -8.47
CA ILE A 538 -6.66 -29.02 -9.39
C ILE A 538 -6.14 -30.28 -10.05
N ASN A 539 -4.83 -30.46 -10.15
CA ASN A 539 -4.15 -31.62 -10.78
C ASN A 539 -4.48 -31.75 -12.29
N GLU A 540 -4.38 -30.66 -13.05
CA GLU A 540 -4.60 -30.58 -14.50
C GLU A 540 -3.33 -30.29 -15.30
#